data_eb698a8504b20732a0d17f2865204dd9
#
_entry.id   eb698a8504b20732a0d17f2865204dd9
#
_cell.length_a   1.000
_cell.length_b   1.000
_cell.length_c   1.000
_cell.angle_alpha   90.00
_cell.angle_beta   90.00
_cell.angle_gamma   90.00
#
_symmetry.space_group_name_H-M   'P 1'
#
loop_
_entity.id
_entity.type
_entity.pdbx_description
1 polymer ?
#
loop_
_entity_poly.entity_id
_entity_poly.type
_entity_poly.pdbx_seq_one_letter_code
_entity_poly.pdbx_strand_id
1 'polypeptide(L)'
;MKKLTLPLVAVAALAVGAAPATPASTATVTVQIKRSSFSPTTATIKSGDTVKWVNSDTQNHQVVSNNGSFVSPILGPGKSYSHRFNAAGTYRYHDGLNAAVKGTIKVTGPPPAVSIGASLPIIVYGQQVVLAGAVSSGKANEKVTIYQQPYPQASFQEMTTVLTVAGGSWNLVLTPSPKILTQFQAKWSGRTSITVGVQVRPRIRLSYRNGRFATAVQSATSHAGRFVLAQRLSRFGQWVTLKKVRLGGKSTAVFRLRLPKGKSRIRVAMSVNQAGAGYLAGFSPTITVRRR
;
A
#
# COMPACT_ATOMS: atom_id res chain seq x y z
N MET A 1 70.09 -48.94 8.24
CA MET A 1 68.71 -48.52 7.93
C MET A 1 68.17 -47.71 9.13
N LYS A 2 68.17 -46.36 9.03
CA LYS A 2 67.69 -45.49 10.09
C LYS A 2 66.24 -45.20 9.86
N LYS A 3 65.33 -45.59 10.77
CA LYS A 3 63.92 -45.27 10.74
C LYS A 3 63.74 -43.84 11.24
N LEU A 4 63.20 -42.99 10.38
CA LEU A 4 62.82 -41.60 10.65
C LEU A 4 61.36 -41.59 11.19
N THR A 5 61.20 -41.23 12.47
CA THR A 5 59.91 -41.01 13.11
C THR A 5 59.54 -39.53 13.00
N LEU A 6 58.44 -39.18 12.27
CA LEU A 6 57.87 -37.84 12.29
C LEU A 6 56.97 -37.66 13.53
N PRO A 7 57.03 -36.50 14.20
CA PRO A 7 56.08 -36.20 15.25
C PRO A 7 54.74 -35.76 14.69
N LEU A 8 53.68 -36.33 15.23
CA LEU A 8 52.30 -35.98 14.97
C LEU A 8 51.95 -34.67 15.69
N VAL A 9 51.78 -33.58 14.96
CA VAL A 9 51.28 -32.30 15.50
C VAL A 9 49.79 -32.39 15.64
N ALA A 10 49.25 -32.44 16.85
CA ALA A 10 47.84 -32.35 17.14
C ALA A 10 47.38 -30.88 17.02
N VAL A 11 46.59 -30.57 16.01
CA VAL A 11 45.91 -29.28 15.90
C VAL A 11 44.65 -29.32 16.77
N ALA A 12 44.68 -28.61 17.88
CA ALA A 12 43.50 -28.38 18.72
C ALA A 12 42.56 -27.38 18.02
N ALA A 13 41.42 -27.88 17.55
CA ALA A 13 40.35 -27.03 17.05
C ALA A 13 39.63 -26.32 18.22
N LEU A 14 39.85 -25.02 18.35
CA LEU A 14 39.04 -24.19 19.24
C LEU A 14 37.65 -24.10 18.67
N ALA A 15 36.67 -24.77 19.25
CA ALA A 15 35.26 -24.57 19.02
C ALA A 15 34.85 -23.23 19.67
N VAL A 16 34.74 -22.18 18.84
CA VAL A 16 34.09 -20.93 19.27
C VAL A 16 32.59 -21.22 19.39
N GLY A 17 32.12 -21.46 20.59
CA GLY A 17 30.72 -21.60 20.92
C GLY A 17 30.00 -20.26 20.60
N ALA A 18 29.14 -20.26 19.61
CA ALA A 18 28.24 -19.15 19.39
C ALA A 18 27.30 -19.04 20.61
N ALA A 19 27.41 -17.97 21.36
CA ALA A 19 26.46 -17.66 22.43
C ALA A 19 25.02 -17.59 21.85
N PRO A 20 24.01 -18.13 22.55
CA PRO A 20 22.63 -18.03 22.11
C PRO A 20 22.27 -16.54 22.00
N ALA A 21 21.81 -16.10 20.81
CA ALA A 21 21.32 -14.76 20.61
C ALA A 21 20.09 -14.54 21.51
N THR A 22 20.20 -13.66 22.49
CA THR A 22 19.06 -13.21 23.29
C THR A 22 18.00 -12.64 22.35
N PRO A 23 16.71 -13.05 22.50
CA PRO A 23 15.65 -12.47 21.69
C PRO A 23 15.65 -10.96 21.90
N ALA A 24 15.77 -10.19 20.80
CA ALA A 24 15.73 -8.74 20.86
C ALA A 24 14.35 -8.32 21.40
N SER A 25 14.34 -7.56 22.50
CA SER A 25 13.12 -6.96 23.04
C SER A 25 12.47 -6.09 21.96
N THR A 26 11.23 -6.39 21.60
CA THR A 26 10.47 -5.61 20.61
C THR A 26 9.81 -4.44 21.31
N ALA A 27 10.19 -3.22 20.94
CA ALA A 27 9.57 -1.99 21.46
C ALA A 27 8.36 -1.60 20.63
N THR A 28 7.40 -0.89 21.26
CA THR A 28 6.30 -0.23 20.56
C THR A 28 6.44 1.27 20.73
N VAL A 29 6.56 1.99 19.60
CA VAL A 29 6.61 3.46 19.56
C VAL A 29 5.26 3.98 19.10
N THR A 30 4.68 4.93 19.85
CA THR A 30 3.39 5.54 19.50
C THR A 30 3.60 6.84 18.72
N VAL A 31 2.87 6.98 17.63
CA VAL A 31 2.74 8.21 16.83
C VAL A 31 1.30 8.70 16.94
N GLN A 32 1.09 9.91 17.43
CA GLN A 32 -0.21 10.54 17.48
C GLN A 32 -0.56 11.14 16.10
N ILE A 33 -1.76 10.89 15.62
CA ILE A 33 -2.30 11.58 14.44
C ILE A 33 -3.11 12.76 14.91
N LYS A 34 -2.66 13.97 14.55
CA LYS A 34 -3.31 15.25 14.84
C LYS A 34 -3.86 15.82 13.54
N ARG A 35 -4.69 16.84 13.63
CA ARG A 35 -5.40 17.48 12.51
C ARG A 35 -4.54 17.76 11.27
N SER A 36 -3.29 18.17 11.45
CA SER A 36 -2.39 18.58 10.36
C SER A 36 -0.98 18.00 10.49
N SER A 37 -0.74 17.04 11.37
CA SER A 37 0.60 16.48 11.60
C SER A 37 0.56 15.11 12.25
N PHE A 38 1.63 14.35 12.04
CA PHE A 38 2.00 13.20 12.88
C PHE A 38 2.95 13.68 13.98
N SER A 39 2.78 13.19 15.20
CA SER A 39 3.62 13.55 16.36
C SER A 39 4.14 12.29 17.07
N PRO A 40 5.47 12.01 17.04
CA PRO A 40 6.48 12.76 16.31
C PRO A 40 6.35 12.63 14.78
N THR A 41 6.79 13.64 14.02
CA THR A 41 6.84 13.61 12.55
C THR A 41 7.87 12.57 12.04
N THR A 42 8.95 12.39 12.81
CA THR A 42 9.94 11.33 12.54
C THR A 42 10.13 10.50 13.80
N ALA A 43 9.91 9.19 13.70
CA ALA A 43 10.23 8.24 14.76
C ALA A 43 11.41 7.36 14.31
N THR A 44 12.36 7.09 15.24
CA THR A 44 13.47 6.16 15.02
C THR A 44 13.27 4.93 15.89
N ILE A 45 13.32 3.76 15.27
CA ILE A 45 13.12 2.44 15.88
C ILE A 45 14.17 1.45 15.39
N LYS A 46 14.21 0.26 15.99
CA LYS A 46 15.05 -0.85 15.53
C LYS A 46 14.25 -1.82 14.66
N SER A 47 14.95 -2.57 13.81
CA SER A 47 14.34 -3.70 13.09
C SER A 47 13.73 -4.70 14.08
N GLY A 48 12.47 -5.06 13.88
CA GLY A 48 11.66 -5.87 14.77
C GLY A 48 10.68 -5.08 15.66
N ASP A 49 10.86 -3.77 15.83
CA ASP A 49 9.95 -2.93 16.61
C ASP A 49 8.62 -2.65 15.88
N THR A 50 7.65 -2.20 16.65
CA THR A 50 6.31 -1.86 16.19
C THR A 50 6.07 -0.36 16.33
N VAL A 51 5.43 0.24 15.32
CA VAL A 51 4.85 1.59 15.46
C VAL A 51 3.34 1.47 15.56
N LYS A 52 2.77 2.17 16.54
CA LYS A 52 1.33 2.29 16.75
C LYS A 52 0.91 3.73 16.46
N TRP A 53 0.12 3.93 15.41
CA TRP A 53 -0.53 5.23 15.15
C TRP A 53 -1.86 5.28 15.88
N VAL A 54 -2.11 6.38 16.60
CA VAL A 54 -3.35 6.63 17.33
C VAL A 54 -3.96 7.91 16.80
N ASN A 55 -5.19 7.85 16.33
CA ASN A 55 -5.91 9.04 15.92
C ASN A 55 -6.38 9.82 17.17
N SER A 56 -5.71 10.94 17.45
CA SER A 56 -6.03 11.87 18.54
C SER A 56 -6.79 13.11 18.04
N ASP A 57 -7.28 13.09 16.79
CA ASP A 57 -8.13 14.12 16.21
C ASP A 57 -9.61 13.68 16.19
N THR A 58 -10.48 14.64 15.95
CA THR A 58 -11.93 14.43 15.74
C THR A 58 -12.29 14.05 14.32
N GLN A 59 -11.34 14.15 13.37
CA GLN A 59 -11.51 13.78 11.96
C GLN A 59 -10.99 12.35 11.68
N ASN A 60 -11.43 11.79 10.57
CA ASN A 60 -10.92 10.52 10.08
C ASN A 60 -9.58 10.71 9.38
N HIS A 61 -8.65 9.79 9.64
CA HIS A 61 -7.32 9.72 9.04
C HIS A 61 -7.02 8.35 8.45
N GLN A 62 -6.02 8.27 7.60
CA GLN A 62 -5.52 6.99 7.07
C GLN A 62 -4.01 7.05 6.90
N VAL A 63 -3.28 6.10 7.48
CA VAL A 63 -1.82 6.02 7.34
C VAL A 63 -1.47 5.22 6.10
N VAL A 64 -0.75 5.84 5.15
CA VAL A 64 -0.36 5.21 3.88
C VAL A 64 1.13 5.38 3.65
N SER A 65 1.88 4.28 3.57
CA SER A 65 3.30 4.34 3.20
C SER A 65 3.47 4.65 1.71
N ASN A 66 4.50 5.43 1.39
CA ASN A 66 4.75 5.85 0.00
C ASN A 66 5.19 4.69 -0.91
N ASN A 67 5.74 3.62 -0.34
CA ASN A 67 6.23 2.44 -1.08
C ASN A 67 5.31 1.21 -0.96
N GLY A 68 4.12 1.34 -0.36
CA GLY A 68 3.16 0.24 -0.20
C GLY A 68 3.46 -0.73 0.96
N SER A 69 4.49 -0.48 1.79
CA SER A 69 4.86 -1.40 2.87
C SER A 69 3.80 -1.51 3.96
N PHE A 70 2.99 -0.49 4.18
CA PHE A 70 1.85 -0.53 5.09
C PHE A 70 0.76 0.45 4.67
N VAL A 71 -0.48 0.09 4.96
CA VAL A 71 -1.66 0.95 4.77
C VAL A 71 -2.67 0.60 5.85
N SER A 72 -3.12 1.59 6.61
CA SER A 72 -4.16 1.40 7.62
C SER A 72 -5.56 1.37 7.01
N PRO A 73 -6.55 0.81 7.70
CA PRO A 73 -7.94 1.19 7.48
C PRO A 73 -8.13 2.70 7.74
N ILE A 74 -9.31 3.23 7.45
CA ILE A 74 -9.68 4.59 7.90
C ILE A 74 -9.82 4.53 9.43
N LEU A 75 -9.07 5.39 10.11
CA LEU A 75 -9.03 5.51 11.56
C LEU A 75 -9.94 6.66 11.99
N GLY A 76 -11.08 6.34 12.59
CA GLY A 76 -11.92 7.32 13.29
C GLY A 76 -11.25 7.82 14.59
N PRO A 77 -11.84 8.82 15.27
CA PRO A 77 -11.36 9.34 16.55
C PRO A 77 -11.09 8.24 17.57
N GLY A 78 -9.93 8.27 18.24
CA GLY A 78 -9.49 7.28 19.23
C GLY A 78 -9.08 5.92 18.67
N LYS A 79 -9.24 5.65 17.37
CA LYS A 79 -8.83 4.37 16.75
C LYS A 79 -7.33 4.36 16.49
N SER A 80 -6.76 3.15 16.42
CA SER A 80 -5.34 2.95 16.20
C SER A 80 -5.05 1.88 15.16
N TYR A 81 -3.84 1.96 14.59
CA TYR A 81 -3.27 0.98 13.67
C TYR A 81 -1.83 0.69 14.11
N SER A 82 -1.40 -0.56 14.03
CA SER A 82 -0.04 -0.97 14.36
C SER A 82 0.61 -1.68 13.20
N HIS A 83 1.90 -1.42 12.99
CA HIS A 83 2.71 -2.11 11.99
C HIS A 83 4.09 -2.43 12.54
N ARG A 84 4.55 -3.67 12.36
CA ARG A 84 5.88 -4.13 12.76
C ARG A 84 6.87 -3.94 11.61
N PHE A 85 8.04 -3.34 11.89
CA PHE A 85 9.09 -3.07 10.92
C PHE A 85 10.21 -4.09 11.04
N ASN A 86 10.25 -5.07 10.14
CA ASN A 86 11.23 -6.17 10.17
C ASN A 86 12.51 -5.89 9.36
N ALA A 87 12.62 -4.77 8.66
CA ALA A 87 13.76 -4.42 7.83
C ALA A 87 14.23 -2.99 8.09
N ALA A 88 15.53 -2.80 8.19
CA ALA A 88 16.15 -1.48 8.28
C ALA A 88 15.85 -0.65 7.02
N GLY A 89 15.66 0.66 7.19
CA GLY A 89 15.35 1.56 6.09
C GLY A 89 14.61 2.81 6.54
N THR A 90 14.31 3.68 5.56
CA THR A 90 13.50 4.88 5.78
C THR A 90 12.14 4.70 5.11
N TYR A 91 11.09 4.70 5.91
CA TYR A 91 9.71 4.53 5.48
C TYR A 91 8.99 5.87 5.57
N ARG A 92 8.80 6.52 4.41
CA ARG A 92 7.99 7.74 4.32
C ARG A 92 6.54 7.37 4.15
N TYR A 93 5.66 8.13 4.81
CA TYR A 93 4.22 7.90 4.76
C TYR A 93 3.46 9.23 4.82
N HIS A 94 2.20 9.20 4.51
CA HIS A 94 1.30 10.34 4.53
C HIS A 94 -0.09 9.93 4.99
N ASP A 95 -0.93 10.91 5.27
CA ASP A 95 -2.36 10.66 5.49
C ASP A 95 -3.06 10.46 4.16
N GLY A 96 -3.67 9.29 3.97
CA GLY A 96 -4.40 8.94 2.74
C GLY A 96 -5.61 9.83 2.46
N LEU A 97 -6.11 10.57 3.44
CA LEU A 97 -7.21 11.53 3.30
C LEU A 97 -6.71 12.97 3.13
N ASN A 98 -5.46 13.26 3.56
CA ASN A 98 -4.80 14.55 3.39
C ASN A 98 -3.30 14.36 3.13
N ALA A 99 -2.91 14.24 1.87
CA ALA A 99 -1.53 13.95 1.45
C ALA A 99 -0.49 15.05 1.83
N ALA A 100 -0.92 16.22 2.30
CA ALA A 100 -0.02 17.23 2.83
C ALA A 100 0.56 16.85 4.19
N VAL A 101 -0.14 16.03 4.98
CA VAL A 101 0.29 15.52 6.28
C VAL A 101 1.23 14.33 6.05
N LYS A 102 2.50 14.48 6.42
CA LYS A 102 3.57 13.51 6.14
C LYS A 102 4.30 13.12 7.41
N GLY A 103 4.81 11.88 7.42
CA GLY A 103 5.66 11.36 8.49
C GLY A 103 6.76 10.44 7.97
N THR A 104 7.70 10.09 8.85
CA THR A 104 8.84 9.23 8.52
C THR A 104 9.13 8.28 9.67
N ILE A 105 9.30 7.00 9.37
CA ILE A 105 9.88 6.02 10.31
C ILE A 105 11.28 5.67 9.81
N LYS A 106 12.28 5.87 10.66
CA LYS A 106 13.67 5.43 10.45
C LYS A 106 13.88 4.14 11.23
N VAL A 107 14.12 3.03 10.52
CA VAL A 107 14.39 1.72 11.10
C VAL A 107 15.87 1.44 11.01
N THR A 108 16.53 1.28 12.16
CA THR A 108 17.95 0.95 12.27
C THR A 108 18.14 -0.58 12.36
N GLY A 109 19.25 -1.09 11.84
CA GLY A 109 19.57 -2.52 11.80
C GLY A 109 20.34 -2.91 10.54
N PRO A 110 20.65 -4.20 10.34
CA PRO A 110 21.28 -4.66 9.10
C PRO A 110 20.31 -4.45 7.92
N PRO A 111 20.84 -4.09 6.73
CA PRO A 111 20.00 -3.93 5.55
C PRO A 111 19.31 -5.26 5.20
N PRO A 112 18.10 -5.25 4.63
CA PRO A 112 17.41 -6.46 4.19
C PRO A 112 18.22 -7.13 3.07
N ALA A 113 18.35 -8.48 3.13
CA ALA A 113 19.05 -9.24 2.10
C ALA A 113 18.33 -9.17 0.73
N VAL A 114 17.01 -9.01 0.73
CA VAL A 114 16.17 -8.72 -0.44
C VAL A 114 15.15 -7.65 -0.09
N SER A 115 14.97 -6.69 -0.97
CA SER A 115 13.98 -5.62 -0.81
C SER A 115 12.88 -5.71 -1.87
N ILE A 116 11.73 -5.08 -1.58
CA ILE A 116 10.60 -4.92 -2.49
C ILE A 116 9.91 -3.59 -2.24
N GLY A 117 9.44 -2.95 -3.29
CA GLY A 117 8.58 -1.77 -3.26
C GLY A 117 7.58 -1.81 -4.41
N ALA A 118 6.48 -1.10 -4.29
CA ALA A 118 5.51 -0.90 -5.35
C ALA A 118 5.56 0.55 -5.83
N SER A 119 5.53 0.79 -7.13
CA SER A 119 5.53 2.14 -7.72
C SER A 119 4.33 2.97 -7.27
N LEU A 120 3.20 2.30 -7.01
CA LEU A 120 1.96 2.89 -6.53
C LEU A 120 1.35 1.98 -5.44
N PRO A 121 1.23 2.45 -4.18
CA PRO A 121 0.57 1.69 -3.12
C PRO A 121 -0.96 1.67 -3.26
N ILE A 122 -1.51 2.62 -4.00
CA ILE A 122 -2.96 2.72 -4.30
C ILE A 122 -3.12 2.95 -5.81
N ILE A 123 -3.96 2.14 -6.44
CA ILE A 123 -4.27 2.22 -7.86
C ILE A 123 -5.77 2.35 -8.12
N VAL A 124 -6.13 2.92 -9.26
CA VAL A 124 -7.46 2.78 -9.84
C VAL A 124 -7.48 1.48 -10.65
N TYR A 125 -8.54 0.70 -10.54
CA TYR A 125 -8.72 -0.58 -11.23
C TYR A 125 -8.26 -0.54 -12.70
N GLY A 126 -7.33 -1.45 -13.03
CA GLY A 126 -6.69 -1.52 -14.34
C GLY A 126 -5.54 -0.52 -14.57
N GLN A 127 -5.10 0.22 -13.55
CA GLN A 127 -3.87 1.03 -13.61
C GLN A 127 -2.66 0.14 -13.42
N GLN A 128 -1.62 0.33 -14.22
CA GLN A 128 -0.39 -0.44 -14.18
C GLN A 128 0.44 -0.13 -12.92
N VAL A 129 1.11 -1.15 -12.39
CA VAL A 129 2.00 -1.08 -11.23
C VAL A 129 3.28 -1.81 -11.56
N VAL A 130 4.40 -1.29 -11.09
CA VAL A 130 5.71 -1.94 -11.12
C VAL A 130 6.12 -2.29 -9.70
N LEU A 131 6.51 -3.54 -9.48
CA LEU A 131 7.27 -3.96 -8.30
C LEU A 131 8.76 -3.82 -8.62
N ALA A 132 9.53 -3.36 -7.66
CA ALA A 132 10.98 -3.24 -7.82
C ALA A 132 11.69 -3.46 -6.50
N GLY A 133 12.95 -3.86 -6.56
CA GLY A 133 13.77 -4.07 -5.39
C GLY A 133 15.21 -4.39 -5.75
N ALA A 134 15.95 -4.86 -4.75
CA ALA A 134 17.34 -5.27 -4.91
C ALA A 134 17.70 -6.41 -3.98
N VAL A 135 18.76 -7.13 -4.30
CA VAL A 135 19.40 -8.13 -3.46
C VAL A 135 20.76 -7.63 -2.97
N SER A 136 21.14 -8.03 -1.77
CA SER A 136 22.37 -7.53 -1.12
C SER A 136 23.68 -8.01 -1.74
N SER A 137 23.65 -9.05 -2.61
CA SER A 137 24.85 -9.49 -3.34
C SER A 137 25.34 -8.50 -4.40
N GLY A 138 24.45 -7.64 -4.92
CA GLY A 138 24.76 -6.73 -6.01
C GLY A 138 25.01 -7.41 -7.36
N LYS A 139 24.83 -8.75 -7.47
CA LYS A 139 25.13 -9.50 -8.69
C LYS A 139 23.94 -9.50 -9.67
N ALA A 140 24.25 -9.60 -10.95
CA ALA A 140 23.27 -9.83 -12.01
C ALA A 140 22.90 -11.33 -12.10
N ASN A 141 21.80 -11.61 -12.79
CA ASN A 141 21.30 -12.95 -13.11
C ASN A 141 20.94 -13.83 -11.90
N GLU A 142 20.71 -13.21 -10.72
CA GLU A 142 20.22 -13.94 -9.55
C GLU A 142 18.69 -14.01 -9.57
N LYS A 143 18.15 -15.17 -9.21
CA LYS A 143 16.71 -15.45 -9.22
C LYS A 143 16.04 -14.85 -7.98
N VAL A 144 15.08 -13.93 -8.18
CA VAL A 144 14.21 -13.38 -7.15
C VAL A 144 12.79 -13.87 -7.42
N THR A 145 12.23 -14.67 -6.51
CA THR A 145 10.87 -15.19 -6.63
C THR A 145 9.89 -14.24 -5.97
N ILE A 146 8.86 -13.83 -6.72
CA ILE A 146 7.81 -12.93 -6.25
C ILE A 146 6.59 -13.74 -5.84
N TYR A 147 6.09 -13.47 -4.66
CA TYR A 147 4.88 -14.06 -4.09
C TYR A 147 3.78 -13.01 -4.01
N GLN A 148 2.54 -13.44 -4.19
CA GLN A 148 1.36 -12.59 -4.06
C GLN A 148 0.33 -13.21 -3.12
N GLN A 149 -0.45 -12.35 -2.47
CA GLN A 149 -1.58 -12.73 -1.63
C GLN A 149 -2.75 -11.78 -1.94
N PRO A 150 -3.58 -12.08 -2.95
CA PRO A 150 -4.81 -11.32 -3.22
C PRO A 150 -5.82 -11.54 -2.10
N TYR A 151 -6.53 -10.49 -1.70
CA TYR A 151 -7.68 -10.60 -0.79
C TYR A 151 -8.78 -11.50 -1.41
N PRO A 152 -9.42 -12.41 -0.67
CA PRO A 152 -9.27 -12.73 0.77
C PRO A 152 -8.34 -13.93 1.05
N GLN A 153 -7.38 -14.24 0.19
CA GLN A 153 -6.50 -15.39 0.41
C GLN A 153 -5.72 -15.27 1.72
N ALA A 154 -5.60 -16.41 2.43
CA ALA A 154 -4.94 -16.46 3.73
C ALA A 154 -3.41 -16.63 3.62
N SER A 155 -2.89 -17.08 2.49
CA SER A 155 -1.46 -17.39 2.28
C SER A 155 -0.91 -16.78 0.99
N PHE A 156 0.41 -16.55 1.00
CA PHE A 156 1.16 -16.14 -0.18
C PHE A 156 1.30 -17.31 -1.17
N GLN A 157 1.03 -17.03 -2.44
CA GLN A 157 1.23 -17.95 -3.56
C GLN A 157 2.39 -17.45 -4.43
N GLU A 158 3.21 -18.35 -4.93
CA GLU A 158 4.23 -18.00 -5.90
C GLU A 158 3.58 -17.45 -7.17
N MET A 159 4.10 -16.32 -7.64
CA MET A 159 3.56 -15.66 -8.83
C MET A 159 4.51 -15.82 -10.03
N THR A 160 5.77 -15.46 -9.85
CA THR A 160 6.79 -15.50 -10.90
C THR A 160 8.19 -15.34 -10.32
N THR A 161 9.21 -15.59 -11.15
CA THR A 161 10.61 -15.31 -10.83
C THR A 161 11.15 -14.28 -11.82
N VAL A 162 11.92 -13.31 -11.31
CA VAL A 162 12.64 -12.31 -12.09
C VAL A 162 14.15 -12.46 -11.87
N LEU A 163 14.95 -11.99 -12.82
CA LEU A 163 16.39 -11.95 -12.70
C LEU A 163 16.85 -10.55 -12.29
N THR A 164 17.87 -10.49 -11.46
CA THR A 164 18.55 -9.23 -11.13
C THR A 164 19.42 -8.77 -12.30
N VAL A 165 19.63 -7.46 -12.40
CA VAL A 165 20.63 -6.83 -13.29
C VAL A 165 21.87 -6.45 -12.48
N ALA A 166 22.89 -5.90 -13.14
CA ALA A 166 24.09 -5.39 -12.49
C ALA A 166 23.74 -4.41 -11.37
N GLY A 167 24.37 -4.56 -10.20
CA GLY A 167 23.99 -3.86 -8.97
C GLY A 167 22.90 -4.56 -8.14
N GLY A 168 22.46 -5.76 -8.56
CA GLY A 168 21.50 -6.60 -7.82
C GLY A 168 20.05 -6.10 -7.87
N SER A 169 19.75 -5.08 -8.66
CA SER A 169 18.36 -4.57 -8.78
C SER A 169 17.50 -5.44 -9.67
N TRP A 170 16.19 -5.41 -9.42
CA TRP A 170 15.18 -6.11 -10.20
C TRP A 170 13.90 -5.28 -10.29
N ASN A 171 13.10 -5.51 -11.32
CA ASN A 171 11.78 -4.94 -11.48
C ASN A 171 10.82 -5.92 -12.15
N LEU A 172 9.52 -5.72 -11.93
CA LEU A 172 8.45 -6.52 -12.51
C LEU A 172 7.24 -5.63 -12.77
N VAL A 173 6.87 -5.50 -14.02
CA VAL A 173 5.59 -4.87 -14.41
C VAL A 173 4.47 -5.87 -14.19
N LEU A 174 3.51 -5.54 -13.33
CA LEU A 174 2.37 -6.41 -13.06
C LEU A 174 1.38 -6.41 -14.23
N THR A 175 1.35 -7.52 -14.96
CA THR A 175 0.42 -7.74 -16.08
C THR A 175 -0.26 -9.11 -15.94
N PRO A 176 -1.57 -9.17 -15.67
CA PRO A 176 -2.48 -8.03 -15.39
C PRO A 176 -2.20 -7.33 -14.06
N SER A 177 -2.61 -6.07 -13.96
CA SER A 177 -2.55 -5.31 -12.71
C SER A 177 -3.42 -5.94 -11.62
N PRO A 178 -3.10 -5.72 -10.32
CA PRO A 178 -3.93 -6.19 -9.22
C PRO A 178 -5.39 -5.77 -9.38
N LYS A 179 -6.30 -6.73 -9.26
CA LYS A 179 -7.74 -6.50 -9.41
C LYS A 179 -8.42 -6.13 -8.11
N ILE A 180 -7.78 -6.40 -6.98
CA ILE A 180 -8.24 -6.21 -5.61
C ILE A 180 -7.01 -5.97 -4.74
N LEU A 181 -7.17 -5.55 -3.48
CA LEU A 181 -6.04 -5.50 -2.53
C LEU A 181 -5.19 -6.76 -2.67
N THR A 182 -3.93 -6.59 -3.01
CA THR A 182 -2.97 -7.69 -3.15
C THR A 182 -1.68 -7.33 -2.41
N GLN A 183 -1.22 -8.24 -1.57
CA GLN A 183 0.07 -8.14 -0.89
C GLN A 183 1.13 -8.89 -1.71
N PHE A 184 2.38 -8.42 -1.64
CA PHE A 184 3.52 -8.98 -2.34
C PHE A 184 4.71 -9.14 -1.42
N GLN A 185 5.49 -10.19 -1.65
CA GLN A 185 6.80 -10.45 -1.04
C GLN A 185 7.78 -10.90 -2.12
N ALA A 186 9.06 -10.62 -1.92
CA ALA A 186 10.15 -11.15 -2.72
C ALA A 186 10.97 -12.13 -1.88
N LYS A 187 11.39 -13.24 -2.47
CA LYS A 187 12.32 -14.21 -1.85
C LYS A 187 13.57 -14.36 -2.69
N TRP A 188 14.71 -14.33 -2.02
CA TRP A 188 16.03 -14.53 -2.61
C TRP A 188 16.94 -15.25 -1.61
N SER A 189 17.63 -16.32 -2.05
CA SER A 189 18.61 -17.09 -1.23
C SER A 189 18.09 -17.42 0.16
N GLY A 190 16.85 -17.95 0.27
CA GLY A 190 16.22 -18.30 1.54
C GLY A 190 15.74 -17.12 2.40
N ARG A 191 15.96 -15.88 1.97
CA ARG A 191 15.52 -14.66 2.67
C ARG A 191 14.23 -14.13 2.06
N THR A 192 13.36 -13.56 2.90
CA THR A 192 12.08 -12.95 2.47
C THR A 192 12.13 -11.45 2.77
N SER A 193 11.65 -10.66 1.82
CA SER A 193 11.50 -9.21 1.96
C SER A 193 10.41 -8.83 2.97
N ILE A 194 10.28 -7.53 3.23
CA ILE A 194 9.03 -6.98 3.79
C ILE A 194 7.84 -7.31 2.88
N THR A 195 6.63 -7.24 3.42
CA THR A 195 5.40 -7.28 2.64
C THR A 195 5.06 -5.88 2.14
N VAL A 196 4.71 -5.75 0.87
CA VAL A 196 4.13 -4.52 0.31
C VAL A 196 2.73 -4.80 -0.21
N GLY A 197 1.81 -3.84 -0.05
CA GLY A 197 0.42 -3.95 -0.50
C GLY A 197 0.11 -2.99 -1.64
N VAL A 198 -0.64 -3.46 -2.63
CA VAL A 198 -1.26 -2.60 -3.65
C VAL A 198 -2.75 -2.62 -3.43
N GLN A 199 -3.30 -1.48 -3.00
CA GLN A 199 -4.72 -1.30 -2.79
C GLN A 199 -5.41 -0.83 -4.08
N VAL A 200 -6.67 -1.21 -4.27
CA VAL A 200 -7.39 -0.94 -5.50
C VAL A 200 -8.64 -0.11 -5.21
N ARG A 201 -8.83 0.96 -5.97
CA ARG A 201 -10.07 1.74 -6.04
C ARG A 201 -10.86 1.32 -7.27
N PRO A 202 -12.19 1.13 -7.19
CA PRO A 202 -13.00 0.96 -8.37
C PRO A 202 -12.78 2.12 -9.35
N ARG A 203 -12.71 1.82 -10.65
CA ARG A 203 -12.66 2.83 -11.70
C ARG A 203 -14.05 3.37 -11.93
N ILE A 204 -14.27 4.64 -11.64
CA ILE A 204 -15.56 5.32 -11.85
C ILE A 204 -15.44 6.27 -13.02
N ARG A 205 -16.31 6.13 -14.02
CA ARG A 205 -16.46 7.05 -15.14
C ARG A 205 -17.68 7.92 -14.91
N LEU A 206 -17.60 9.17 -15.32
CA LEU A 206 -18.70 10.13 -15.30
C LEU A 206 -18.69 10.90 -16.61
N SER A 207 -19.85 10.99 -17.26
CA SER A 207 -20.06 11.80 -18.44
C SER A 207 -21.35 12.63 -18.31
N TYR A 208 -21.44 13.70 -19.09
CA TYR A 208 -22.63 14.55 -19.18
C TYR A 208 -22.94 14.81 -20.62
N ARG A 209 -24.18 14.49 -21.04
CA ARG A 209 -24.69 14.73 -22.39
C ARG A 209 -26.18 14.97 -22.33
N ASN A 210 -26.67 15.96 -23.08
CA ASN A 210 -28.11 16.27 -23.25
C ASN A 210 -28.88 16.36 -21.91
N GLY A 211 -28.31 17.09 -20.91
CA GLY A 211 -28.96 17.28 -19.62
C GLY A 211 -28.95 16.07 -18.69
N ARG A 212 -28.32 14.97 -19.08
CA ARG A 212 -28.22 13.73 -18.30
C ARG A 212 -26.76 13.39 -17.95
N PHE A 213 -26.56 12.92 -16.76
CA PHE A 213 -25.30 12.34 -16.30
C PHE A 213 -25.36 10.82 -16.49
N ALA A 214 -24.27 10.24 -16.96
CA ALA A 214 -24.09 8.79 -16.98
C ALA A 214 -22.84 8.43 -16.17
N THR A 215 -22.93 7.39 -15.36
CA THR A 215 -21.82 6.85 -14.58
C THR A 215 -21.69 5.35 -14.77
N ALA A 216 -20.45 4.86 -14.71
CA ALA A 216 -20.12 3.43 -14.72
C ALA A 216 -19.03 3.17 -13.69
N VAL A 217 -19.17 2.06 -12.94
CA VAL A 217 -18.19 1.59 -11.96
C VAL A 217 -17.61 0.26 -12.44
N GLN A 218 -16.29 0.17 -12.48
CA GLN A 218 -15.56 -1.03 -12.92
C GLN A 218 -14.61 -1.51 -11.82
N SER A 219 -14.69 -2.79 -11.50
CA SER A 219 -13.76 -3.54 -10.65
C SER A 219 -13.82 -5.03 -11.02
N ALA A 220 -13.19 -5.91 -10.25
CA ALA A 220 -13.32 -7.36 -10.45
C ALA A 220 -14.69 -7.90 -10.04
N THR A 221 -15.46 -7.14 -9.24
CA THR A 221 -16.79 -7.53 -8.76
C THR A 221 -17.86 -6.62 -9.33
N SER A 222 -19.10 -7.12 -9.45
CA SER A 222 -20.26 -6.31 -9.82
C SER A 222 -20.67 -5.38 -8.67
N HIS A 223 -21.01 -4.14 -9.03
CA HIS A 223 -21.60 -3.16 -8.11
C HIS A 223 -23.10 -2.94 -8.38
N ALA A 224 -23.77 -3.90 -9.04
CA ALA A 224 -25.21 -3.87 -9.25
C ALA A 224 -25.96 -3.72 -7.92
N GLY A 225 -26.94 -2.83 -7.87
CA GLY A 225 -27.70 -2.53 -6.66
C GLY A 225 -26.99 -1.65 -5.62
N ARG A 226 -25.67 -1.46 -5.73
CA ARG A 226 -24.88 -0.56 -4.87
C ARG A 226 -25.16 0.90 -5.19
N PHE A 227 -24.69 1.81 -4.32
CA PHE A 227 -24.93 3.23 -4.46
C PHE A 227 -23.66 4.01 -4.70
N VAL A 228 -23.78 5.05 -5.50
CA VAL A 228 -22.78 6.10 -5.65
C VAL A 228 -23.39 7.46 -5.30
N LEU A 229 -22.55 8.41 -4.91
CA LEU A 229 -22.94 9.76 -4.53
C LEU A 229 -22.53 10.73 -5.64
N ALA A 230 -23.49 11.40 -6.28
CA ALA A 230 -23.22 12.51 -7.18
C ALA A 230 -22.97 13.76 -6.33
N GLN A 231 -21.78 14.34 -6.47
CA GLN A 231 -21.30 15.43 -5.62
C GLN A 231 -20.93 16.65 -6.45
N ARG A 232 -21.15 17.84 -5.89
CA ARG A 232 -20.74 19.13 -6.45
C ARG A 232 -19.72 19.78 -5.52
N LEU A 233 -18.68 20.37 -6.09
CA LEU A 233 -17.73 21.18 -5.35
C LEU A 233 -18.41 22.52 -4.96
N SER A 234 -18.45 22.83 -3.67
CA SER A 234 -18.94 24.10 -3.13
C SER A 234 -17.95 25.23 -3.38
N ARG A 235 -18.37 26.47 -3.15
CA ARG A 235 -17.48 27.65 -3.17
C ARG A 235 -16.40 27.59 -2.10
N PHE A 236 -16.61 26.80 -1.06
CA PHE A 236 -15.65 26.61 0.07
C PHE A 236 -14.71 25.42 -0.16
N GLY A 237 -14.65 24.84 -1.36
CA GLY A 237 -13.77 23.69 -1.66
C GLY A 237 -14.28 22.34 -1.15
N GLN A 238 -15.48 22.27 -0.60
CA GLN A 238 -16.06 21.03 -0.07
C GLN A 238 -16.92 20.30 -1.08
N TRP A 239 -16.90 18.96 -1.05
CA TRP A 239 -17.76 18.13 -1.88
C TRP A 239 -19.10 17.89 -1.20
N VAL A 240 -20.16 18.49 -1.75
CA VAL A 240 -21.54 18.37 -1.26
C VAL A 240 -22.28 17.34 -2.08
N THR A 241 -22.91 16.37 -1.42
CA THR A 241 -23.73 15.34 -2.07
C THR A 241 -25.06 15.93 -2.53
N LEU A 242 -25.31 15.86 -3.82
CA LEU A 242 -26.55 16.31 -4.44
C LEU A 242 -27.56 15.16 -4.61
N LYS A 243 -27.06 13.94 -4.85
CA LYS A 243 -27.93 12.79 -5.12
C LYS A 243 -27.23 11.48 -4.80
N LYS A 244 -27.94 10.56 -4.16
CA LYS A 244 -27.61 9.13 -4.04
C LYS A 244 -28.17 8.41 -5.27
N VAL A 245 -27.32 7.69 -6.00
CA VAL A 245 -27.67 7.04 -7.27
C VAL A 245 -27.45 5.53 -7.14
N ARG A 246 -28.47 4.73 -7.39
CA ARG A 246 -28.38 3.26 -7.41
C ARG A 246 -27.85 2.81 -8.78
N LEU A 247 -26.90 1.89 -8.77
CA LEU A 247 -26.35 1.27 -9.97
C LEU A 247 -27.23 0.11 -10.43
N GLY A 248 -27.47 0.03 -11.73
CA GLY A 248 -28.19 -1.07 -12.39
C GLY A 248 -27.30 -2.32 -12.57
N GLY A 249 -27.84 -3.34 -13.25
CA GLY A 249 -27.21 -4.66 -13.41
C GLY A 249 -25.82 -4.66 -14.03
N LYS A 250 -25.50 -3.69 -14.90
CA LYS A 250 -24.16 -3.50 -15.51
C LYS A 250 -23.26 -2.55 -14.71
N SER A 251 -23.56 -2.30 -13.43
CA SER A 251 -22.87 -1.32 -12.58
C SER A 251 -22.85 0.10 -13.17
N THR A 252 -23.91 0.47 -13.89
CA THR A 252 -24.08 1.77 -14.54
C THR A 252 -25.35 2.46 -14.06
N ALA A 253 -25.41 3.78 -14.19
CA ALA A 253 -26.63 4.54 -13.95
C ALA A 253 -26.66 5.81 -14.80
N VAL A 254 -27.88 6.22 -15.18
CA VAL A 254 -28.17 7.51 -15.81
C VAL A 254 -29.07 8.32 -14.88
N PHE A 255 -28.72 9.59 -14.66
CA PHE A 255 -29.44 10.44 -13.70
C PHE A 255 -29.42 11.92 -14.12
N ARG A 256 -30.26 12.71 -13.50
CA ARG A 256 -30.30 14.19 -13.64
C ARG A 256 -29.97 14.82 -12.30
N LEU A 257 -29.31 15.99 -12.35
CA LEU A 257 -29.05 16.85 -11.19
C LEU A 257 -29.69 18.23 -11.44
N ARG A 258 -30.22 18.80 -10.38
CA ARG A 258 -30.59 20.23 -10.37
C ARG A 258 -29.33 21.02 -10.03
N LEU A 259 -28.78 21.74 -10.99
CA LEU A 259 -27.59 22.56 -10.81
C LEU A 259 -27.97 24.06 -10.84
N PRO A 260 -27.27 24.91 -10.10
CA PRO A 260 -27.43 26.36 -10.20
C PRO A 260 -27.00 26.85 -11.59
N LYS A 261 -27.42 28.07 -11.98
CA LYS A 261 -26.89 28.74 -13.16
C LYS A 261 -25.39 28.93 -13.06
N GLY A 262 -24.67 28.91 -14.17
CA GLY A 262 -23.23 29.06 -14.23
C GLY A 262 -22.47 27.73 -14.26
N LYS A 263 -21.16 27.75 -13.87
CA LYS A 263 -20.26 26.60 -13.87
C LYS A 263 -20.41 25.79 -12.59
N SER A 264 -20.53 24.46 -12.71
CA SER A 264 -20.54 23.52 -11.58
C SER A 264 -19.51 22.41 -11.82
N ARG A 265 -18.66 22.13 -10.84
CA ARG A 265 -17.72 21.01 -10.85
C ARG A 265 -18.38 19.81 -10.17
N ILE A 266 -18.48 18.70 -10.90
CA ILE A 266 -19.23 17.50 -10.49
C ILE A 266 -18.30 16.30 -10.50
N ARG A 267 -18.42 15.44 -9.48
CA ARG A 267 -17.84 14.09 -9.46
C ARG A 267 -18.86 13.07 -8.96
N VAL A 268 -18.55 11.80 -9.15
CA VAL A 268 -19.23 10.68 -8.52
C VAL A 268 -18.26 10.02 -7.53
N ALA A 269 -18.72 9.75 -6.32
CA ALA A 269 -17.98 9.09 -5.27
C ALA A 269 -18.65 7.77 -4.87
N MET A 270 -17.87 6.75 -4.55
CA MET A 270 -18.30 5.47 -4.00
C MET A 270 -17.57 5.24 -2.68
N SER A 271 -18.32 5.06 -1.59
CA SER A 271 -17.71 4.79 -0.27
C SER A 271 -17.10 3.39 -0.22
N VAL A 272 -16.23 3.14 0.76
CA VAL A 272 -15.60 1.82 1.00
C VAL A 272 -16.65 0.74 1.14
N ASN A 273 -17.72 0.98 1.95
CA ASN A 273 -18.80 0.01 2.16
C ASN A 273 -19.55 -0.33 0.86
N GLN A 274 -19.65 0.60 -0.08
CA GLN A 274 -20.28 0.36 -1.38
C GLN A 274 -19.30 -0.29 -2.38
N ALA A 275 -18.02 -0.01 -2.28
CA ALA A 275 -16.99 -0.64 -3.09
C ALA A 275 -16.80 -2.12 -2.74
N GLY A 276 -17.00 -2.46 -1.45
CA GLY A 276 -16.89 -3.83 -0.94
C GLY A 276 -15.51 -4.16 -0.37
N ALA A 277 -15.43 -5.30 0.30
CA ALA A 277 -14.20 -5.76 0.94
C ALA A 277 -13.05 -5.91 -0.08
N GLY A 278 -11.85 -5.55 0.32
CA GLY A 278 -10.66 -5.55 -0.55
C GLY A 278 -10.56 -4.34 -1.50
N TYR A 279 -11.48 -3.37 -1.41
CA TYR A 279 -11.44 -2.12 -2.18
C TYR A 279 -11.41 -0.90 -1.28
N LEU A 280 -10.76 0.16 -1.77
CA LEU A 280 -10.88 1.51 -1.21
C LEU A 280 -12.07 2.26 -1.82
N ALA A 281 -12.41 3.41 -1.21
CA ALA A 281 -13.35 4.36 -1.79
C ALA A 281 -12.89 4.80 -3.19
N GLY A 282 -13.83 4.88 -4.15
CA GLY A 282 -13.56 5.30 -5.53
C GLY A 282 -14.14 6.67 -5.84
N PHE A 283 -13.48 7.38 -6.78
CA PHE A 283 -13.93 8.69 -7.25
C PHE A 283 -13.81 8.75 -8.78
N SER A 284 -14.77 9.40 -9.44
CA SER A 284 -14.62 9.72 -10.85
C SER A 284 -13.68 10.92 -11.03
N PRO A 285 -13.09 11.11 -12.22
CA PRO A 285 -12.60 12.43 -12.62
C PRO A 285 -13.69 13.49 -12.44
N THR A 286 -13.25 14.71 -12.10
CA THR A 286 -14.18 15.85 -12.00
C THR A 286 -14.51 16.38 -13.39
N ILE A 287 -15.79 16.58 -13.68
CA ILE A 287 -16.24 17.25 -14.89
C ILE A 287 -16.83 18.62 -14.57
N THR A 288 -16.68 19.56 -15.48
CA THR A 288 -17.30 20.91 -15.35
C THR A 288 -18.51 20.98 -16.28
N VAL A 289 -19.65 21.31 -15.70
CA VAL A 289 -20.92 21.49 -16.43
C VAL A 289 -21.35 22.95 -16.31
N ARG A 290 -21.75 23.57 -17.42
CA ARG A 290 -22.31 24.93 -17.45
C ARG A 290 -23.80 24.86 -17.71
N ARG A 291 -24.59 25.40 -16.80
CA ARG A 291 -26.02 25.64 -16.99
C ARG A 291 -26.22 27.09 -17.43
N ARG A 292 -26.88 27.29 -18.58
CA ARG A 292 -27.34 28.58 -19.05
C ARG A 292 -28.57 29.06 -18.28
#